data_0fd554e8fbb04700fd7d39c573006f21
#
_entry.id   0fd554e8fbb04700fd7d39c573006f21
#
_cell.length_a   1.000
_cell.length_b   1.000
_cell.length_c   1.000
_cell.angle_alpha   90.00
_cell.angle_beta   90.00
_cell.angle_gamma   90.00
#
_symmetry.space_group_name_H-M   'P 1'
#
loop_
_entity.id
_entity.type
_entity.pdbx_description
1 polymer ?
#
loop_
_entity_poly.entity_id
_entity_poly.type
_entity_poly.pdbx_seq_one_letter_code
_entity_poly.pdbx_strand_id
1 'polypeptide(L)'
;MSARVSNNLFESMRDAGDFQPAVSGATLLAAIFCCGVLAGTLLLAGFGILLLYKGNLIFGLPVIVGALLYRPQLGKAPRTVLPRSACPTLYRLADDVAAALGIGPVAGIAITGEFNASFAQVGWRRRRYLYLGLPLWGILQEDEAVALIAHELAHGVNGDPSRRIMVSWAINTLAAWTDALIGGAVTAIFAPVPWSGLVLLCHLLAYEQQKSEYRADYLAARVSGTAASLSLLDKLHHEETFGRIRRQAHTQWGNPDIVSELRRQVMSLPAREMERIRRVQRLADSRLDVSHPPTAHRIAVLQANPTLHPALQLPSVDLEQINRELAPALAALRQQVLTTRRWIVVQ
;
A
#
# COMPACT_ATOMS: atom_id res chain seq x y z
N MET A 1 -7.43 9.03 16.41
CA MET A 1 -8.12 7.98 17.21
C MET A 1 -7.29 7.76 18.45
N SER A 2 -7.86 7.59 19.63
CA SER A 2 -7.03 7.38 20.83
C SER A 2 -6.46 5.96 20.84
N ALA A 3 -5.32 5.73 21.50
CA ALA A 3 -4.75 4.39 21.71
C ALA A 3 -5.80 3.40 22.26
N ARG A 4 -6.73 3.90 23.08
CA ARG A 4 -7.85 3.12 23.60
C ARG A 4 -8.74 2.51 22.50
N VAL A 5 -9.04 3.24 21.42
CA VAL A 5 -9.89 2.75 20.31
C VAL A 5 -9.15 1.70 19.48
N SER A 6 -7.84 1.89 19.26
CA SER A 6 -7.00 0.89 18.59
C SER A 6 -6.89 -0.40 19.40
N ASN A 7 -6.73 -0.30 20.74
CA ASN A 7 -6.69 -1.46 21.62
C ASN A 7 -8.02 -2.20 21.67
N ASN A 8 -9.16 -1.49 21.75
CA ASN A 8 -10.48 -2.12 21.71
C ASN A 8 -10.72 -2.87 20.38
N LEU A 9 -10.27 -2.29 19.25
CA LEU A 9 -10.33 -2.98 17.96
C LEU A 9 -9.46 -4.26 17.98
N PHE A 10 -8.24 -4.16 18.47
CA PHE A 10 -7.34 -5.29 18.59
C PHE A 10 -7.97 -6.43 19.41
N GLU A 11 -8.52 -6.14 20.59
CA GLU A 11 -9.20 -7.13 21.43
C GLU A 11 -10.40 -7.77 20.72
N SER A 12 -11.23 -6.95 20.07
CA SER A 12 -12.37 -7.43 19.27
C SER A 12 -11.94 -8.37 18.15
N MET A 13 -10.87 -8.04 17.42
CA MET A 13 -10.36 -8.86 16.32
C MET A 13 -9.72 -10.14 16.82
N ARG A 14 -9.02 -10.09 17.98
CA ARG A 14 -8.39 -11.26 18.60
C ARG A 14 -9.40 -12.26 19.11
N ASP A 15 -10.43 -11.79 19.83
CA ASP A 15 -11.31 -12.64 20.61
C ASP A 15 -12.56 -13.08 19.81
N ALA A 16 -13.09 -12.23 18.95
CA ALA A 16 -14.31 -12.54 18.20
C ALA A 16 -14.05 -13.21 16.83
N GLY A 17 -12.84 -13.08 16.27
CA GLY A 17 -12.55 -13.60 14.93
C GLY A 17 -13.46 -13.05 13.84
N ASP A 18 -14.15 -11.94 14.10
CA ASP A 18 -15.07 -11.31 13.15
C ASP A 18 -14.31 -10.44 12.15
N PHE A 19 -13.94 -11.07 11.05
CA PHE A 19 -13.25 -10.42 9.95
C PHE A 19 -14.23 -9.91 8.86
N GLN A 20 -15.52 -9.84 9.14
CA GLN A 20 -16.51 -9.36 8.16
C GLN A 20 -16.40 -7.82 7.99
N PRO A 21 -16.55 -7.31 6.75
CA PRO A 21 -16.61 -5.87 6.52
C PRO A 21 -17.92 -5.33 7.13
N ALA A 22 -17.78 -4.44 8.10
CA ALA A 22 -18.93 -3.72 8.67
C ALA A 22 -18.95 -2.28 8.14
N VAL A 23 -20.15 -1.71 8.02
CA VAL A 23 -20.32 -0.29 7.68
C VAL A 23 -20.51 0.48 8.97
N SER A 24 -19.51 1.28 9.35
CA SER A 24 -19.60 2.18 10.51
C SER A 24 -20.19 3.56 10.11
N GLY A 25 -20.67 4.32 11.09
CA GLY A 25 -21.09 5.71 10.85
C GLY A 25 -19.96 6.58 10.30
N ALA A 26 -18.72 6.36 10.75
CA ALA A 26 -17.54 7.05 10.23
C ALA A 26 -17.30 6.73 8.74
N THR A 27 -17.53 5.49 8.33
CA THR A 27 -17.42 5.08 6.92
C THR A 27 -18.48 5.77 6.06
N LEU A 28 -19.70 5.93 6.59
CA LEU A 28 -20.76 6.65 5.88
C LEU A 28 -20.41 8.14 5.74
N LEU A 29 -19.94 8.78 6.81
CA LEU A 29 -19.47 10.16 6.76
C LEU A 29 -18.32 10.34 5.79
N ALA A 30 -17.35 9.44 5.80
CA ALA A 30 -16.25 9.45 4.82
C ALA A 30 -16.76 9.33 3.38
N ALA A 31 -17.74 8.46 3.13
CA ALA A 31 -18.35 8.32 1.80
C ALA A 31 -19.05 9.59 1.34
N ILE A 32 -19.84 10.23 2.22
CA ILE A 32 -20.49 11.51 1.94
C ILE A 32 -19.45 12.59 1.64
N PHE A 33 -18.41 12.67 2.44
CA PHE A 33 -17.31 13.61 2.23
C PHE A 33 -16.60 13.38 0.88
N CYS A 34 -16.29 12.12 0.54
CA CYS A 34 -15.72 11.76 -0.76
C CYS A 34 -16.63 12.18 -1.93
N CYS A 35 -17.94 11.92 -1.83
CA CYS A 35 -18.90 12.40 -2.82
C CYS A 35 -18.86 13.92 -2.95
N GLY A 36 -18.79 14.66 -1.84
CA GLY A 36 -18.67 16.11 -1.84
C GLY A 36 -17.40 16.61 -2.55
N VAL A 37 -16.24 16.00 -2.28
CA VAL A 37 -14.97 16.32 -2.94
C VAL A 37 -15.06 16.09 -4.46
N LEU A 38 -15.59 14.94 -4.88
CA LEU A 38 -15.70 14.60 -6.30
C LEU A 38 -16.76 15.43 -7.03
N ALA A 39 -17.92 15.68 -6.38
CA ALA A 39 -18.98 16.52 -6.93
C ALA A 39 -18.54 17.98 -7.01
N GLY A 40 -17.77 18.47 -6.05
CA GLY A 40 -17.29 19.85 -6.01
C GLY A 40 -16.56 20.28 -7.29
N THR A 41 -15.75 19.38 -7.87
CA THR A 41 -15.06 19.65 -9.14
C THR A 41 -16.04 19.76 -10.33
N LEU A 42 -17.08 18.93 -10.34
CA LEU A 42 -18.11 18.97 -11.39
C LEU A 42 -18.99 20.23 -11.24
N LEU A 43 -19.33 20.61 -10.01
CA LEU A 43 -20.08 21.83 -9.72
C LEU A 43 -19.28 23.09 -10.11
N LEU A 44 -17.97 23.08 -9.84
CA LEU A 44 -17.09 24.17 -10.26
C LEU A 44 -17.03 24.30 -11.78
N ALA A 45 -16.91 23.16 -12.48
CA ALA A 45 -16.95 23.16 -13.95
C ALA A 45 -18.30 23.70 -14.50
N GLY A 46 -19.42 23.22 -13.94
CA GLY A 46 -20.76 23.67 -14.29
C GLY A 46 -20.96 25.15 -14.04
N PHE A 47 -20.45 25.68 -12.93
CA PHE A 47 -20.48 27.11 -12.62
C PHE A 47 -19.67 27.93 -13.62
N GLY A 48 -18.48 27.47 -13.99
CA GLY A 48 -17.67 28.11 -15.04
C GLY A 48 -18.37 28.15 -16.40
N ILE A 49 -19.03 27.04 -16.79
CA ILE A 49 -19.84 27.00 -18.03
C ILE A 49 -21.01 28.01 -17.97
N LEU A 50 -21.71 28.08 -16.82
CA LEU A 50 -22.78 29.04 -16.62
C LEU A 50 -22.31 30.50 -16.75
N LEU A 51 -21.13 30.82 -16.20
CA LEU A 51 -20.53 32.15 -16.34
C LEU A 51 -20.23 32.48 -17.81
N LEU A 52 -19.69 31.53 -18.57
CA LEU A 52 -19.43 31.71 -20.00
C LEU A 52 -20.74 31.90 -20.78
N TYR A 53 -21.76 31.11 -20.46
CA TYR A 53 -23.07 31.23 -21.07
C TYR A 53 -23.70 32.62 -20.84
N LYS A 54 -23.46 33.23 -19.68
CA LYS A 54 -23.87 34.62 -19.36
C LYS A 54 -22.91 35.67 -19.93
N GLY A 55 -21.98 35.31 -20.78
CA GLY A 55 -21.04 36.24 -21.43
C GLY A 55 -19.88 36.71 -20.55
N ASN A 56 -19.73 36.14 -19.36
CA ASN A 56 -18.67 36.52 -18.42
C ASN A 56 -17.40 35.69 -18.66
N LEU A 57 -16.63 36.05 -19.70
CA LEU A 57 -15.40 35.35 -20.08
C LEU A 57 -14.29 35.51 -19.05
N ILE A 58 -14.20 36.68 -18.39
CA ILE A 58 -13.11 37.02 -17.46
C ILE A 58 -13.08 36.07 -16.27
N PHE A 59 -14.25 35.67 -15.71
CA PHE A 59 -14.33 34.74 -14.60
C PHE A 59 -14.64 33.31 -15.04
N GLY A 60 -15.41 33.13 -16.13
CA GLY A 60 -15.81 31.78 -16.57
C GLY A 60 -14.64 30.95 -17.06
N LEU A 61 -13.71 31.52 -17.83
CA LEU A 61 -12.55 30.79 -18.34
C LEU A 61 -11.59 30.33 -17.22
N PRO A 62 -11.17 31.20 -16.28
CA PRO A 62 -10.34 30.78 -15.13
C PRO A 62 -11.01 29.71 -14.28
N VAL A 63 -12.31 29.79 -14.04
CA VAL A 63 -13.06 28.78 -13.27
C VAL A 63 -13.03 27.42 -13.98
N ILE A 64 -13.23 27.36 -15.29
CA ILE A 64 -13.14 26.12 -16.06
C ILE A 64 -11.71 25.57 -16.05
N VAL A 65 -10.73 26.43 -16.28
CA VAL A 65 -9.32 26.02 -16.20
C VAL A 65 -8.99 25.47 -14.81
N GLY A 66 -9.45 26.13 -13.76
CA GLY A 66 -9.34 25.64 -12.39
C GLY A 66 -9.99 24.27 -12.22
N ALA A 67 -11.22 24.08 -12.68
CA ALA A 67 -11.91 22.79 -12.61
C ALA A 67 -11.18 21.67 -13.37
N LEU A 68 -10.57 21.98 -14.50
CA LEU A 68 -9.77 21.01 -15.27
C LEU A 68 -8.45 20.66 -14.58
N LEU A 69 -7.78 21.64 -13.96
CA LEU A 69 -6.55 21.43 -13.19
C LEU A 69 -6.82 20.60 -11.93
N TYR A 70 -7.95 20.85 -11.27
CA TYR A 70 -8.36 20.19 -10.03
C TYR A 70 -9.34 19.03 -10.25
N ARG A 71 -9.38 18.48 -11.47
CA ARG A 71 -10.22 17.32 -11.79
C ARG A 71 -9.92 16.11 -10.91
N PRO A 72 -10.91 15.22 -10.66
CA PRO A 72 -10.71 14.01 -9.87
C PRO A 72 -9.56 13.16 -10.38
N GLN A 73 -8.69 12.73 -9.48
CA GLN A 73 -7.54 11.88 -9.79
C GLN A 73 -7.91 10.41 -9.65
N LEU A 74 -8.06 9.73 -10.79
CA LEU A 74 -8.46 8.31 -10.84
C LEU A 74 -7.32 7.32 -10.55
N GLY A 75 -6.18 7.83 -10.08
CA GLY A 75 -4.93 7.08 -10.00
C GLY A 75 -4.28 6.89 -11.37
N LYS A 76 -3.00 6.58 -11.36
CA LYS A 76 -2.22 6.32 -12.57
C LYS A 76 -1.70 4.89 -12.54
N ALA A 77 -1.76 4.20 -13.67
CA ALA A 77 -1.08 2.92 -13.80
C ALA A 77 0.43 3.12 -13.61
N PRO A 78 1.15 2.11 -13.08
CA PRO A 78 2.60 2.19 -12.99
C PRO A 78 3.22 2.44 -14.36
N ARG A 79 4.27 3.28 -14.40
CA ARG A 79 4.95 3.63 -15.64
C ARG A 79 5.64 2.43 -16.28
N THR A 80 6.15 1.53 -15.44
CA THR A 80 6.85 0.33 -15.85
C THR A 80 6.18 -0.88 -15.22
N VAL A 81 5.68 -1.77 -16.05
CA VAL A 81 5.08 -3.05 -15.66
C VAL A 81 5.93 -4.16 -16.24
N LEU A 82 6.21 -5.19 -15.45
CA LEU A 82 6.89 -6.38 -15.94
C LEU A 82 6.04 -7.06 -17.03
N PRO A 83 6.60 -7.36 -18.20
CA PRO A 83 5.87 -8.13 -19.21
C PRO A 83 5.53 -9.53 -18.69
N ARG A 84 4.31 -10.01 -18.90
CA ARG A 84 3.93 -11.39 -18.53
C ARG A 84 4.82 -12.44 -19.20
N SER A 85 5.28 -12.18 -20.42
CA SER A 85 6.22 -13.05 -21.14
C SER A 85 7.61 -13.13 -20.50
N ALA A 86 8.04 -12.10 -19.79
CA ALA A 86 9.33 -12.06 -19.11
C ALA A 86 9.28 -12.68 -17.71
N CYS A 87 8.13 -12.65 -17.05
CA CYS A 87 7.95 -13.14 -15.69
C CYS A 87 6.74 -14.08 -15.56
N PRO A 88 6.65 -15.16 -16.37
CA PRO A 88 5.47 -16.00 -16.42
C PRO A 88 5.18 -16.74 -15.11
N THR A 89 6.21 -17.13 -14.36
CA THR A 89 6.06 -17.86 -13.09
C THR A 89 5.56 -16.94 -11.99
N LEU A 90 6.08 -15.69 -11.91
CA LEU A 90 5.62 -14.69 -10.95
C LEU A 90 4.13 -14.33 -11.21
N TYR A 91 3.76 -14.15 -12.48
CA TYR A 91 2.37 -13.83 -12.80
C TYR A 91 1.42 -15.00 -12.52
N ARG A 92 1.87 -16.24 -12.76
CA ARG A 92 1.10 -17.45 -12.40
C ARG A 92 0.85 -17.48 -10.90
N LEU A 93 1.89 -17.31 -10.07
CA LEU A 93 1.75 -17.24 -8.62
C LEU A 93 0.73 -16.17 -8.20
N ALA A 94 0.84 -14.95 -8.74
CA ALA A 94 -0.07 -13.86 -8.39
C ALA A 94 -1.52 -14.17 -8.82
N ASP A 95 -1.72 -14.81 -9.97
CA ASP A 95 -3.04 -15.19 -10.46
C ASP A 95 -3.63 -16.38 -9.66
N ASP A 96 -2.82 -17.35 -9.25
CA ASP A 96 -3.23 -18.48 -8.41
C ASP A 96 -3.66 -17.98 -7.01
N VAL A 97 -2.89 -17.07 -6.42
CA VAL A 97 -3.27 -16.40 -5.16
C VAL A 97 -4.55 -15.58 -5.32
N ALA A 98 -4.70 -14.83 -6.42
CA ALA A 98 -5.93 -14.09 -6.72
C ALA A 98 -7.14 -15.02 -6.81
N ALA A 99 -7.00 -16.17 -7.49
CA ALA A 99 -8.03 -17.19 -7.61
C ALA A 99 -8.39 -17.80 -6.24
N ALA A 100 -7.39 -18.12 -5.39
CA ALA A 100 -7.61 -18.61 -4.03
C ALA A 100 -8.36 -17.59 -3.14
N LEU A 101 -8.19 -16.30 -3.41
CA LEU A 101 -8.91 -15.21 -2.74
C LEU A 101 -10.27 -14.88 -3.40
N GLY A 102 -10.64 -15.55 -4.49
CA GLY A 102 -11.89 -15.31 -5.21
C GLY A 102 -11.92 -13.99 -6.00
N ILE A 103 -10.76 -13.45 -6.38
CA ILE A 103 -10.67 -12.24 -7.19
C ILE A 103 -10.06 -12.55 -8.57
N GLY A 104 -10.34 -11.69 -9.55
CA GLY A 104 -9.76 -11.88 -10.89
C GLY A 104 -8.26 -11.54 -10.93
N PRO A 105 -7.57 -11.95 -12.00
CA PRO A 105 -6.12 -11.85 -12.16
C PRO A 105 -5.61 -10.41 -12.08
N VAL A 106 -4.31 -10.26 -11.80
CA VAL A 106 -3.64 -8.95 -11.78
C VAL A 106 -3.44 -8.42 -13.22
N ALA A 107 -3.69 -7.14 -13.43
CA ALA A 107 -3.45 -6.50 -14.72
C ALA A 107 -1.97 -6.26 -14.99
N GLY A 108 -1.17 -6.12 -13.93
CA GLY A 108 0.27 -5.95 -14.04
C GLY A 108 0.98 -5.99 -12.71
N ILE A 109 2.27 -6.31 -12.76
CA ILE A 109 3.18 -6.31 -11.61
C ILE A 109 4.26 -5.26 -11.89
N ALA A 110 4.45 -4.34 -10.97
CA ALA A 110 5.50 -3.32 -11.01
C ALA A 110 6.53 -3.58 -9.91
N ILE A 111 7.79 -3.29 -10.21
CA ILE A 111 8.89 -3.46 -9.27
C ILE A 111 9.28 -2.11 -8.68
N THR A 112 9.56 -2.10 -7.39
CA THR A 112 10.04 -0.92 -6.67
C THR A 112 11.32 -1.21 -5.90
N GLY A 113 12.05 -0.14 -5.54
CA GLY A 113 13.23 -0.21 -4.67
C GLY A 113 12.92 -0.03 -3.19
N GLU A 114 11.64 0.04 -2.81
CA GLU A 114 11.21 0.22 -1.43
C GLU A 114 11.14 -1.12 -0.68
N PHE A 115 11.30 -1.07 0.65
CA PHE A 115 11.13 -2.25 1.52
C PHE A 115 9.66 -2.44 1.84
N ASN A 116 8.85 -2.66 0.81
CA ASN A 116 7.40 -2.75 0.94
C ASN A 116 6.81 -3.52 -0.23
N ALA A 117 5.54 -3.90 -0.13
CA ALA A 117 4.69 -4.25 -1.25
C ALA A 117 3.40 -3.45 -1.15
N SER A 118 2.67 -3.31 -2.24
CA SER A 118 1.37 -2.66 -2.22
C SER A 118 0.48 -3.10 -3.38
N PHE A 119 -0.82 -2.94 -3.17
CA PHE A 119 -1.84 -3.24 -4.15
C PHE A 119 -2.62 -1.98 -4.51
N ALA A 120 -2.83 -1.73 -5.80
CA ALA A 120 -3.64 -0.61 -6.28
C ALA A 120 -4.65 -1.04 -7.33
N GLN A 121 -5.84 -0.42 -7.27
CA GLN A 121 -6.83 -0.47 -8.34
C GLN A 121 -6.88 0.90 -9.02
N VAL A 122 -6.67 0.92 -10.34
CA VAL A 122 -6.45 2.16 -11.09
C VAL A 122 -7.42 2.29 -12.25
N GLY A 123 -7.83 3.51 -12.49
CA GLY A 123 -8.66 3.91 -13.61
C GLY A 123 -10.10 3.40 -13.51
N TRP A 124 -10.91 3.80 -14.50
CA TRP A 124 -12.34 3.47 -14.56
C TRP A 124 -12.60 1.94 -14.66
N ARG A 125 -11.68 1.20 -15.33
CA ARG A 125 -11.78 -0.25 -15.51
C ARG A 125 -11.29 -1.04 -14.31
N ARG A 126 -10.92 -0.38 -13.20
CA ARG A 126 -10.46 -0.99 -11.95
C ARG A 126 -9.34 -2.01 -12.16
N ARG A 127 -8.38 -1.70 -13.02
CA ARG A 127 -7.24 -2.57 -13.27
C ARG A 127 -6.43 -2.75 -11.99
N ARG A 128 -6.11 -4.00 -11.65
CA ARG A 128 -5.39 -4.38 -10.45
C ARG A 128 -3.90 -4.41 -10.73
N TYR A 129 -3.14 -3.67 -9.96
CA TYR A 129 -1.67 -3.67 -10.03
C TYR A 129 -1.09 -4.06 -8.70
N LEU A 130 -0.10 -4.97 -8.75
CA LEU A 130 0.71 -5.37 -7.60
C LEU A 130 2.07 -4.68 -7.72
N TYR A 131 2.50 -4.04 -6.65
CA TYR A 131 3.82 -3.44 -6.55
C TYR A 131 4.66 -4.29 -5.60
N LEU A 132 5.81 -4.78 -6.06
CA LEU A 132 6.72 -5.60 -5.27
C LEU A 132 8.03 -4.86 -5.06
N GLY A 133 8.40 -4.62 -3.82
CA GLY A 133 9.70 -4.09 -3.45
C GLY A 133 10.76 -5.17 -3.43
N LEU A 134 11.74 -5.09 -4.32
CA LEU A 134 12.81 -6.08 -4.41
C LEU A 134 13.61 -6.27 -3.11
N PRO A 135 13.85 -5.22 -2.27
CA PRO A 135 14.53 -5.42 -1.00
C PRO A 135 13.76 -6.34 -0.04
N LEU A 136 12.45 -6.18 0.07
CA LEU A 136 11.62 -7.09 0.88
C LEU A 136 11.57 -8.49 0.24
N TRP A 137 11.24 -8.56 -1.06
CA TRP A 137 11.18 -9.83 -1.80
C TRP A 137 12.48 -10.65 -1.67
N GLY A 138 13.65 -10.00 -1.72
CA GLY A 138 14.95 -10.66 -1.68
C GLY A 138 15.29 -11.38 -0.37
N ILE A 139 14.54 -11.14 0.71
CA ILE A 139 14.74 -11.81 2.01
C ILE A 139 13.64 -12.84 2.32
N LEU A 140 12.64 -12.98 1.45
CA LEU A 140 11.53 -13.92 1.67
C LEU A 140 11.93 -15.35 1.34
N GLN A 141 11.29 -16.27 2.05
CA GLN A 141 11.21 -17.69 1.73
C GLN A 141 9.95 -17.96 0.89
N GLU A 142 9.80 -19.20 0.45
CA GLU A 142 8.74 -19.62 -0.47
C GLU A 142 7.33 -19.29 0.04
N ASP A 143 7.02 -19.77 1.24
CA ASP A 143 5.70 -19.55 1.85
C ASP A 143 5.46 -18.08 2.22
N GLU A 144 6.53 -17.35 2.59
CA GLU A 144 6.48 -15.92 2.88
C GLU A 144 6.17 -15.10 1.63
N ALA A 145 6.68 -15.51 0.45
CA ALA A 145 6.36 -14.88 -0.82
C ALA A 145 4.88 -15.04 -1.18
N VAL A 146 4.31 -16.24 -0.94
CA VAL A 146 2.87 -16.48 -1.07
C VAL A 146 2.10 -15.59 -0.10
N ALA A 147 2.53 -15.54 1.18
CA ALA A 147 1.89 -14.73 2.21
C ALA A 147 1.88 -13.23 1.85
N LEU A 148 3.00 -12.70 1.32
CA LEU A 148 3.11 -11.31 0.90
C LEU A 148 2.12 -10.98 -0.22
N ILE A 149 2.12 -11.77 -1.29
CA ILE A 149 1.20 -11.56 -2.42
C ILE A 149 -0.25 -11.72 -1.96
N ALA A 150 -0.54 -12.69 -1.10
CA ALA A 150 -1.88 -12.93 -0.57
C ALA A 150 -2.36 -11.76 0.31
N HIS A 151 -1.50 -11.20 1.16
CA HIS A 151 -1.81 -10.02 1.96
C HIS A 151 -2.18 -8.82 1.08
N GLU A 152 -1.34 -8.53 0.07
CA GLU A 152 -1.60 -7.39 -0.82
C GLU A 152 -2.88 -7.60 -1.64
N LEU A 153 -3.09 -8.76 -2.20
CA LEU A 153 -4.30 -9.06 -2.97
C LEU A 153 -5.56 -9.13 -2.10
N ALA A 154 -5.44 -9.50 -0.82
CA ALA A 154 -6.55 -9.50 0.13
C ALA A 154 -7.13 -8.09 0.34
N HIS A 155 -6.34 -7.03 0.18
CA HIS A 155 -6.85 -5.68 0.12
C HIS A 155 -7.85 -5.48 -1.04
N GLY A 156 -7.75 -6.25 -2.11
CA GLY A 156 -8.74 -6.28 -3.19
C GLY A 156 -10.07 -6.94 -2.84
N VAL A 157 -10.08 -7.85 -1.85
CA VAL A 157 -11.27 -8.56 -1.35
C VAL A 157 -12.02 -7.73 -0.31
N ASN A 158 -11.31 -6.88 0.44
CA ASN A 158 -11.84 -6.14 1.58
C ASN A 158 -12.85 -5.05 1.19
N GLY A 159 -14.14 -5.23 1.54
CA GLY A 159 -15.17 -4.20 1.46
C GLY A 159 -15.79 -4.00 0.06
N ASP A 160 -16.66 -2.98 -0.05
CA ASP A 160 -17.26 -2.58 -1.33
C ASP A 160 -16.20 -1.95 -2.25
N PRO A 161 -15.93 -2.58 -3.41
CA PRO A 161 -14.92 -2.06 -4.34
C PRO A 161 -15.22 -0.64 -4.84
N SER A 162 -16.50 -0.27 -4.96
CA SER A 162 -16.91 1.07 -5.39
C SER A 162 -16.55 2.13 -4.38
N ARG A 163 -16.79 1.86 -3.10
CA ARG A 163 -16.44 2.76 -2.01
C ARG A 163 -14.94 2.99 -1.90
N ARG A 164 -14.15 1.91 -1.98
CA ARG A 164 -12.67 2.02 -1.92
C ARG A 164 -12.11 2.88 -3.05
N ILE A 165 -12.64 2.72 -4.25
CA ILE A 165 -12.21 3.53 -5.40
C ILE A 165 -12.58 5.00 -5.19
N MET A 166 -13.80 5.27 -4.74
CA MET A 166 -14.25 6.63 -4.46
C MET A 166 -13.38 7.31 -3.39
N VAL A 167 -13.05 6.57 -2.32
CA VAL A 167 -12.12 7.02 -1.28
C VAL A 167 -10.73 7.30 -1.85
N SER A 168 -10.19 6.37 -2.64
CA SER A 168 -8.87 6.54 -3.28
C SER A 168 -8.85 7.76 -4.21
N TRP A 169 -9.91 7.96 -4.99
CA TRP A 169 -10.01 9.14 -5.86
C TRP A 169 -10.09 10.44 -5.06
N ALA A 170 -10.85 10.47 -3.96
CA ALA A 170 -10.96 11.65 -3.11
C ALA A 170 -9.62 11.97 -2.44
N ILE A 171 -8.91 10.96 -1.90
CA ILE A 171 -7.57 11.13 -1.32
C ILE A 171 -6.59 11.67 -2.37
N ASN A 172 -6.51 11.05 -3.54
CA ASN A 172 -5.63 11.49 -4.62
C ASN A 172 -5.97 12.90 -5.10
N THR A 173 -7.27 13.26 -5.13
CA THR A 173 -7.74 14.58 -5.52
C THR A 173 -7.32 15.63 -4.50
N LEU A 174 -7.55 15.39 -3.20
CA LEU A 174 -7.16 16.30 -2.13
C LEU A 174 -5.64 16.47 -2.05
N ALA A 175 -4.88 15.39 -2.21
CA ALA A 175 -3.42 15.44 -2.26
C ALA A 175 -2.94 16.29 -3.45
N ALA A 176 -3.47 16.03 -4.66
CA ALA A 176 -3.11 16.80 -5.85
C ALA A 176 -3.47 18.28 -5.72
N TRP A 177 -4.59 18.63 -5.08
CA TRP A 177 -4.95 20.02 -4.81
C TRP A 177 -3.98 20.66 -3.82
N THR A 178 -3.61 19.94 -2.77
CA THR A 178 -2.62 20.41 -1.79
C THR A 178 -1.29 20.72 -2.49
N ASP A 179 -0.78 19.78 -3.28
CA ASP A 179 0.50 19.92 -4.00
C ASP A 179 0.47 21.08 -5.00
N ALA A 180 -0.61 21.21 -5.77
CA ALA A 180 -0.77 22.29 -6.74
C ALA A 180 -0.82 23.67 -6.07
N LEU A 181 -1.46 23.79 -4.90
CA LEU A 181 -1.54 25.04 -4.15
C LEU A 181 -0.20 25.41 -3.49
N ILE A 182 0.53 24.43 -2.95
CA ILE A 182 1.86 24.65 -2.34
C ILE A 182 2.88 25.10 -3.41
N GLY A 183 2.74 24.64 -4.65
CA GLY A 183 3.64 25.01 -5.75
C GLY A 183 3.58 26.47 -6.18
N GLY A 184 2.55 27.25 -5.78
CA GLY A 184 2.37 28.65 -6.13
C GLY A 184 2.53 29.59 -4.93
N ALA A 185 3.33 30.67 -5.08
CA ALA A 185 3.63 31.60 -3.98
C ALA A 185 2.37 32.26 -3.38
N VAL A 186 1.37 32.60 -4.21
CA VAL A 186 0.11 33.23 -3.77
C VAL A 186 -0.91 32.18 -3.34
N THR A 187 -0.95 31.02 -3.99
CA THR A 187 -1.94 29.97 -3.74
C THR A 187 -1.63 29.12 -2.51
N ALA A 188 -0.38 29.14 -2.04
CA ALA A 188 0.05 28.35 -0.86
C ALA A 188 -0.76 28.64 0.41
N ILE A 189 -1.30 29.85 0.58
CA ILE A 189 -2.16 30.21 1.72
C ILE A 189 -3.46 29.43 1.77
N PHE A 190 -3.92 28.85 0.64
CA PHE A 190 -5.12 28.03 0.55
C PHE A 190 -4.83 26.52 0.67
N ALA A 191 -3.57 26.09 0.63
CA ALA A 191 -3.20 24.68 0.74
C ALA A 191 -3.68 23.99 2.03
N PRO A 192 -3.78 24.68 3.19
CA PRO A 192 -4.34 24.06 4.41
C PRO A 192 -5.77 23.54 4.24
N VAL A 193 -6.57 24.07 3.32
CA VAL A 193 -7.97 23.66 3.12
C VAL A 193 -8.06 22.22 2.60
N PRO A 194 -7.53 21.85 1.43
CA PRO A 194 -7.55 20.47 0.98
C PRO A 194 -6.73 19.55 1.87
N TRP A 195 -5.63 20.03 2.47
CA TRP A 195 -4.83 19.26 3.42
C TRP A 195 -5.62 18.87 4.67
N SER A 196 -6.38 19.79 5.28
CA SER A 196 -7.23 19.47 6.43
C SER A 196 -8.35 18.49 6.06
N GLY A 197 -8.91 18.61 4.85
CA GLY A 197 -9.85 17.64 4.31
C GLY A 197 -9.24 16.24 4.16
N LEU A 198 -8.00 16.16 3.67
CA LEU A 198 -7.25 14.91 3.58
C LEU A 198 -7.01 14.29 4.95
N VAL A 199 -6.54 15.08 5.92
CA VAL A 199 -6.33 14.64 7.31
C VAL A 199 -7.63 14.14 7.95
N LEU A 200 -8.74 14.88 7.76
CA LEU A 200 -10.05 14.47 8.25
C LEU A 200 -10.47 13.12 7.64
N LEU A 201 -10.34 12.96 6.34
CA LEU A 201 -10.69 11.72 5.64
C LEU A 201 -9.85 10.54 6.14
N CYS A 202 -8.54 10.73 6.30
CA CYS A 202 -7.66 9.72 6.88
C CYS A 202 -8.08 9.34 8.32
N HIS A 203 -8.48 10.31 9.15
CA HIS A 203 -8.98 10.05 10.49
C HIS A 203 -10.28 9.24 10.51
N LEU A 204 -11.24 9.60 9.65
CA LEU A 204 -12.52 8.89 9.55
C LEU A 204 -12.32 7.42 9.10
N LEU A 205 -11.31 7.18 8.28
CA LEU A 205 -11.03 5.86 7.72
C LEU A 205 -10.05 5.03 8.54
N ALA A 206 -9.32 5.64 9.49
CA ALA A 206 -8.25 4.96 10.23
C ALA A 206 -8.69 3.65 10.91
N TYR A 207 -9.89 3.64 11.51
CA TYR A 207 -10.44 2.45 12.15
C TYR A 207 -10.69 1.32 11.13
N GLU A 208 -11.35 1.65 10.02
CA GLU A 208 -11.66 0.68 8.96
C GLU A 208 -10.39 0.18 8.25
N GLN A 209 -9.40 1.04 8.12
CA GLN A 209 -8.12 0.68 7.55
C GLN A 209 -7.39 -0.32 8.45
N GLN A 210 -7.32 -0.09 9.76
CA GLN A 210 -6.74 -1.05 10.70
C GLN A 210 -7.50 -2.38 10.69
N LYS A 211 -8.84 -2.36 10.66
CA LYS A 211 -9.66 -3.58 10.53
C LYS A 211 -9.36 -4.31 9.22
N SER A 212 -9.17 -3.57 8.13
CA SER A 212 -8.80 -4.12 6.81
C SER A 212 -7.44 -4.84 6.84
N GLU A 213 -6.47 -4.32 7.62
CA GLU A 213 -5.17 -4.96 7.79
C GLU A 213 -5.26 -6.32 8.49
N TYR A 214 -5.95 -6.38 9.64
CA TYR A 214 -6.17 -7.66 10.33
C TYR A 214 -6.87 -8.69 9.45
N ARG A 215 -7.85 -8.22 8.66
CA ARG A 215 -8.54 -9.09 7.71
C ARG A 215 -7.63 -9.53 6.57
N ALA A 216 -6.76 -8.65 6.05
CA ALA A 216 -5.80 -9.02 5.02
C ALA A 216 -4.81 -10.07 5.53
N ASP A 217 -4.33 -9.94 6.76
CA ASP A 217 -3.50 -10.94 7.42
C ASP A 217 -4.20 -12.29 7.56
N TYR A 218 -5.45 -12.29 8.02
CA TYR A 218 -6.24 -13.49 8.14
C TYR A 218 -6.47 -14.19 6.81
N LEU A 219 -6.80 -13.43 5.76
CA LEU A 219 -6.97 -13.97 4.40
C LEU A 219 -5.65 -14.49 3.83
N ALA A 220 -4.54 -13.81 4.07
CA ALA A 220 -3.21 -14.26 3.70
C ALA A 220 -2.87 -15.59 4.40
N ALA A 221 -3.15 -15.71 5.69
CA ALA A 221 -2.94 -16.94 6.45
C ALA A 221 -3.80 -18.10 5.94
N ARG A 222 -5.01 -17.83 5.44
CA ARG A 222 -5.85 -18.87 4.80
C ARG A 222 -5.26 -19.38 3.48
N VAL A 223 -4.48 -18.57 2.79
CA VAL A 223 -3.84 -18.94 1.52
C VAL A 223 -2.49 -19.60 1.76
N SER A 224 -1.64 -19.04 2.62
CA SER A 224 -0.25 -19.46 2.83
C SER A 224 0.01 -20.22 4.13
N GLY A 225 -0.97 -20.25 5.04
CA GLY A 225 -0.81 -20.77 6.40
C GLY A 225 -0.39 -19.70 7.40
N THR A 226 -0.76 -19.90 8.67
CA THR A 226 -0.43 -18.97 9.76
C THR A 226 1.07 -18.85 9.99
N ALA A 227 1.82 -19.95 9.90
CA ALA A 227 3.26 -19.93 10.11
C ALA A 227 3.99 -19.02 9.10
N ALA A 228 3.63 -19.11 7.81
CA ALA A 228 4.18 -18.28 6.75
C ALA A 228 3.84 -16.80 6.97
N SER A 229 2.60 -16.49 7.34
CA SER A 229 2.15 -15.11 7.59
C SER A 229 2.84 -14.52 8.83
N LEU A 230 3.04 -15.28 9.90
CA LEU A 230 3.81 -14.84 11.08
C LEU A 230 5.28 -14.59 10.73
N SER A 231 5.88 -15.47 9.93
CA SER A 231 7.26 -15.31 9.48
C SER A 231 7.42 -14.09 8.59
N LEU A 232 6.47 -13.81 7.69
CA LEU A 232 6.43 -12.59 6.90
C LEU A 232 6.38 -11.34 7.80
N LEU A 233 5.52 -11.31 8.81
CA LEU A 233 5.41 -10.19 9.74
C LEU A 233 6.73 -9.94 10.50
N ASP A 234 7.45 -11.00 10.87
CA ASP A 234 8.78 -10.88 11.45
C ASP A 234 9.80 -10.26 10.47
N LYS A 235 9.69 -10.54 9.15
CA LYS A 235 10.56 -9.92 8.14
C LYS A 235 10.35 -8.41 8.02
N LEU A 236 9.14 -7.91 8.27
CA LEU A 236 8.87 -6.47 8.22
C LEU A 236 9.67 -5.67 9.25
N HIS A 237 10.09 -6.28 10.36
CA HIS A 237 10.97 -5.63 11.32
C HIS A 237 12.36 -5.23 10.79
N HIS A 238 12.74 -5.73 9.61
CA HIS A 238 14.02 -5.39 8.98
C HIS A 238 14.02 -4.09 8.16
N GLU A 239 12.91 -3.34 8.15
CA GLU A 239 12.82 -2.05 7.45
C GLU A 239 13.89 -1.06 7.91
N GLU A 240 14.12 -0.96 9.23
CA GLU A 240 15.19 -0.09 9.78
C GLU A 240 16.58 -0.54 9.35
N THR A 241 16.81 -1.85 9.27
CA THR A 241 18.08 -2.43 8.77
C THR A 241 18.28 -2.05 7.31
N PHE A 242 17.25 -2.21 6.49
CA PHE A 242 17.27 -1.76 5.10
C PHE A 242 17.57 -0.26 4.99
N GLY A 243 16.85 0.58 5.78
CA GLY A 243 17.08 2.04 5.81
C GLY A 243 18.52 2.41 6.17
N ARG A 244 19.16 1.68 7.08
CA ARG A 244 20.57 1.86 7.44
C ARG A 244 21.49 1.48 6.28
N ILE A 245 21.32 0.29 5.68
CA ILE A 245 22.10 -0.16 4.53
C ILE A 245 21.98 0.83 3.36
N ARG A 246 20.76 1.29 3.08
CA ARG A 246 20.49 2.28 2.04
C ARG A 246 21.25 3.59 2.28
N ARG A 247 21.24 4.12 3.50
CA ARG A 247 22.02 5.33 3.85
C ARG A 247 23.53 5.10 3.69
N GLN A 248 24.04 3.96 4.12
CA GLN A 248 25.45 3.62 3.97
C GLN A 248 25.88 3.49 2.49
N ALA A 249 25.01 2.89 1.67
CA ALA A 249 25.27 2.75 0.23
C ALA A 249 25.43 4.11 -0.48
N HIS A 250 24.74 5.15 -0.01
CA HIS A 250 24.87 6.50 -0.56
C HIS A 250 26.16 7.22 -0.18
N THR A 251 26.82 6.81 0.90
CA THR A 251 28.05 7.44 1.40
C THR A 251 29.31 6.71 1.03
N GLN A 252 29.23 5.44 0.68
CA GLN A 252 30.39 4.62 0.30
C GLN A 252 30.61 4.64 -1.22
N TRP A 253 31.87 4.85 -1.62
CA TRP A 253 32.30 4.71 -3.02
C TRP A 253 32.33 3.23 -3.38
N GLY A 254 31.37 2.78 -4.13
CA GLY A 254 31.24 1.39 -4.57
C GLY A 254 29.79 1.07 -4.92
N ASN A 255 29.58 0.00 -5.65
CA ASN A 255 28.25 -0.47 -6.04
C ASN A 255 27.77 -1.56 -5.06
N PRO A 256 27.24 -1.22 -3.89
CA PRO A 256 26.76 -2.23 -2.96
C PRO A 256 25.48 -2.86 -3.52
N ASP A 257 25.48 -4.18 -3.61
CA ASP A 257 24.25 -4.93 -3.79
C ASP A 257 23.43 -4.86 -2.50
N ILE A 258 22.58 -3.81 -2.41
CA ILE A 258 21.76 -3.52 -1.22
C ILE A 258 20.91 -4.73 -0.85
N VAL A 259 20.36 -5.46 -1.83
CA VAL A 259 19.49 -6.62 -1.58
C VAL A 259 20.29 -7.80 -1.03
N SER A 260 21.44 -8.10 -1.63
CA SER A 260 22.31 -9.17 -1.13
C SER A 260 22.89 -8.84 0.25
N GLU A 261 23.25 -7.58 0.49
CA GLU A 261 23.74 -7.14 1.80
C GLU A 261 22.63 -7.24 2.87
N LEU A 262 21.41 -6.80 2.55
CA LEU A 262 20.26 -6.97 3.43
C LEU A 262 20.01 -8.43 3.76
N ARG A 263 19.99 -9.30 2.72
CA ARG A 263 19.81 -10.74 2.92
C ARG A 263 20.87 -11.32 3.83
N ARG A 264 22.15 -10.97 3.60
CA ARG A 264 23.26 -11.43 4.43
C ARG A 264 23.09 -11.02 5.90
N GLN A 265 22.73 -9.75 6.16
CA GLN A 265 22.53 -9.27 7.54
C GLN A 265 21.32 -9.95 8.21
N VAL A 266 20.20 -10.11 7.50
CA VAL A 266 19.01 -10.78 8.02
C VAL A 266 19.28 -12.24 8.35
N MET A 267 19.98 -12.97 7.44
CA MET A 267 20.29 -14.38 7.66
C MET A 267 21.36 -14.61 8.74
N SER A 268 22.22 -13.63 9.00
CA SER A 268 23.23 -13.70 10.06
C SER A 268 22.74 -13.22 11.42
N LEU A 269 21.48 -12.75 11.53
CA LEU A 269 20.95 -12.20 12.77
C LEU A 269 20.74 -13.31 13.83
N PRO A 270 21.36 -13.20 15.03
CA PRO A 270 21.17 -14.19 16.08
C PRO A 270 19.72 -14.19 16.58
N ALA A 271 19.19 -15.37 16.95
CA ALA A 271 17.82 -15.51 17.48
C ALA A 271 17.54 -14.58 18.68
N ARG A 272 18.57 -14.37 19.54
CA ARG A 272 18.47 -13.45 20.70
C ARG A 272 18.21 -11.99 20.25
N GLU A 273 18.82 -11.56 19.16
CA GLU A 273 18.63 -10.21 18.66
C GLU A 273 17.25 -10.07 17.99
N MET A 274 16.80 -11.09 17.28
CA MET A 274 15.44 -11.11 16.75
C MET A 274 14.39 -11.02 17.87
N GLU A 275 14.58 -11.75 18.97
CA GLU A 275 13.67 -11.66 20.11
C GLU A 275 13.74 -10.27 20.79
N ARG A 276 14.92 -9.63 20.84
CA ARG A 276 15.04 -8.25 21.31
C ARG A 276 14.22 -7.29 20.44
N ILE A 277 14.31 -7.44 19.13
CA ILE A 277 13.53 -6.62 18.17
C ILE A 277 12.03 -6.82 18.42
N ARG A 278 11.55 -8.06 18.53
CA ARG A 278 10.14 -8.37 18.82
C ARG A 278 9.67 -7.74 20.13
N ARG A 279 10.50 -7.74 21.19
CA ARG A 279 10.17 -7.10 22.47
C ARG A 279 10.06 -5.58 22.34
N VAL A 280 10.98 -4.93 21.63
CA VAL A 280 10.94 -3.49 21.39
C VAL A 280 9.67 -3.13 20.61
N GLN A 281 9.32 -3.90 19.58
CA GLN A 281 8.12 -3.66 18.79
C GLN A 281 6.82 -3.87 19.59
N ARG A 282 6.80 -4.80 20.56
CA ARG A 282 5.66 -4.94 21.47
C ARG A 282 5.46 -3.75 22.41
N LEU A 283 6.53 -3.01 22.70
CA LEU A 283 6.51 -1.79 23.52
C LEU A 283 6.23 -0.53 22.69
N ALA A 284 6.30 -0.62 21.36
CA ALA A 284 5.98 0.49 20.50
C ALA A 284 4.48 0.80 20.58
N ASP A 285 4.14 2.02 20.97
CA ASP A 285 2.77 2.49 21.05
C ASP A 285 2.09 2.45 19.68
N SER A 286 0.80 2.12 19.70
CA SER A 286 -0.06 2.20 18.53
C SER A 286 -0.25 3.66 18.10
N ARG A 287 0.60 4.15 17.21
CA ARG A 287 0.46 5.48 16.61
C ARG A 287 -0.54 5.44 15.47
N LEU A 288 -1.39 6.43 15.43
CA LEU A 288 -2.49 6.57 14.47
C LEU A 288 -2.11 7.11 13.11
N ASP A 289 -0.92 7.63 13.03
CA ASP A 289 -0.31 8.18 11.82
C ASP A 289 0.37 7.11 10.94
N VAL A 290 0.32 5.85 11.38
CA VAL A 290 0.87 4.70 10.66
C VAL A 290 -0.22 3.99 9.87
N SER A 291 0.02 3.73 8.60
CA SER A 291 -0.91 3.05 7.69
C SER A 291 -1.29 1.62 8.11
N HIS A 292 -0.50 1.00 8.97
CA HIS A 292 -0.70 -0.36 9.47
C HIS A 292 -0.78 -0.40 11.00
N PRO A 293 -1.56 -1.32 11.61
CA PRO A 293 -1.52 -1.59 13.03
C PRO A 293 -0.13 -2.07 13.46
N PRO A 294 0.23 -1.95 14.76
CA PRO A 294 1.48 -2.50 15.27
C PRO A 294 1.64 -3.98 14.89
N THR A 295 2.80 -4.35 14.37
CA THR A 295 3.08 -5.73 13.94
C THR A 295 2.83 -6.74 15.07
N ALA A 296 3.11 -6.35 16.33
CA ALA A 296 2.84 -7.19 17.51
C ALA A 296 1.34 -7.52 17.66
N HIS A 297 0.44 -6.57 17.38
CA HIS A 297 -1.01 -6.80 17.41
C HIS A 297 -1.44 -7.72 16.25
N ARG A 298 -0.91 -7.52 15.04
CA ARG A 298 -1.16 -8.38 13.88
C ARG A 298 -0.77 -9.83 14.17
N ILE A 299 0.43 -10.04 14.74
CA ILE A 299 0.93 -11.35 15.17
C ILE A 299 -0.02 -11.98 16.19
N ALA A 300 -0.43 -11.24 17.23
CA ALA A 300 -1.30 -11.77 18.28
C ALA A 300 -2.70 -12.16 17.75
N VAL A 301 -3.27 -11.40 16.83
CA VAL A 301 -4.55 -11.74 16.17
C VAL A 301 -4.43 -13.02 15.35
N LEU A 302 -3.36 -13.18 14.56
CA LEU A 302 -3.13 -14.40 13.78
C LEU A 302 -2.90 -15.63 14.67
N GLN A 303 -2.18 -15.48 15.79
CA GLN A 303 -1.95 -16.56 16.75
C GLN A 303 -3.24 -17.01 17.45
N ALA A 304 -4.16 -16.08 17.69
CA ALA A 304 -5.47 -16.39 18.26
C ALA A 304 -6.43 -17.05 17.25
N ASN A 305 -6.21 -16.83 15.94
CA ASN A 305 -7.07 -17.34 14.87
C ASN A 305 -6.26 -18.16 13.85
N PRO A 306 -5.67 -19.31 14.25
CA PRO A 306 -4.75 -20.03 13.38
C PRO A 306 -5.46 -20.74 12.22
N THR A 307 -4.82 -20.72 11.06
CA THR A 307 -5.17 -21.53 9.88
C THR A 307 -4.09 -22.60 9.67
N LEU A 308 -4.45 -23.84 9.85
CA LEU A 308 -3.51 -24.98 9.81
C LEU A 308 -3.32 -25.54 8.40
N HIS A 309 -4.32 -25.37 7.52
CA HIS A 309 -4.30 -25.93 6.17
C HIS A 309 -4.30 -24.80 5.14
N PRO A 310 -3.13 -24.43 4.59
CA PRO A 310 -3.05 -23.41 3.55
C PRO A 310 -3.71 -23.89 2.25
N ALA A 311 -4.37 -22.97 1.54
CA ALA A 311 -5.01 -23.27 0.26
C ALA A 311 -4.00 -23.42 -0.88
N LEU A 312 -2.80 -22.85 -0.71
CA LEU A 312 -1.77 -22.82 -1.75
C LEU A 312 -0.38 -22.98 -1.13
N GLN A 313 0.47 -23.77 -1.78
CA GLN A 313 1.89 -23.88 -1.44
C GLN A 313 2.72 -23.59 -2.69
N LEU A 314 3.77 -22.83 -2.55
CA LEU A 314 4.72 -22.56 -3.62
C LEU A 314 5.90 -23.53 -3.48
N PRO A 315 6.16 -24.39 -4.49
CA PRO A 315 7.36 -25.22 -4.52
C PRO A 315 8.64 -24.37 -4.59
N SER A 316 9.71 -24.82 -3.95
CA SER A 316 11.01 -24.11 -3.94
C SER A 316 11.57 -23.80 -5.33
N VAL A 317 11.36 -24.73 -6.26
CA VAL A 317 11.73 -24.56 -7.66
C VAL A 317 11.06 -23.35 -8.31
N ASP A 318 9.81 -23.05 -7.94
CA ASP A 318 9.08 -21.91 -8.47
C ASP A 318 9.64 -20.58 -7.95
N LEU A 319 10.06 -20.49 -6.67
CA LEU A 319 10.68 -19.28 -6.14
C LEU A 319 12.04 -19.00 -6.79
N GLU A 320 12.84 -20.02 -7.03
CA GLU A 320 14.11 -19.89 -7.76
C GLU A 320 13.88 -19.41 -9.20
N GLN A 321 12.87 -19.93 -9.88
CA GLN A 321 12.51 -19.49 -11.21
C GLN A 321 12.05 -18.04 -11.20
N ILE A 322 11.20 -17.63 -10.24
CA ILE A 322 10.76 -16.23 -10.08
C ILE A 322 11.97 -15.32 -9.85
N ASN A 323 12.93 -15.72 -9.01
CA ASN A 323 14.13 -14.94 -8.75
C ASN A 323 14.99 -14.77 -10.01
N ARG A 324 15.07 -15.80 -10.87
CA ARG A 324 15.73 -15.70 -12.20
C ARG A 324 14.98 -14.73 -13.13
N GLU A 325 13.65 -14.78 -13.14
CA GLU A 325 12.81 -13.84 -13.91
C GLU A 325 12.99 -12.39 -13.45
N LEU A 326 13.19 -12.16 -12.15
CA LEU A 326 13.41 -10.83 -11.55
C LEU A 326 14.85 -10.31 -11.64
N ALA A 327 15.81 -11.14 -12.00
CA ALA A 327 17.23 -10.75 -12.06
C ALA A 327 17.52 -9.51 -12.95
N PRO A 328 16.90 -9.34 -14.13
CA PRO A 328 17.07 -8.14 -14.94
C PRO A 328 16.54 -6.88 -14.24
N ALA A 329 15.39 -6.97 -13.55
CA ALA A 329 14.83 -5.86 -12.80
C ALA A 329 15.69 -5.47 -11.60
N LEU A 330 16.28 -6.46 -10.92
CA LEU A 330 17.25 -6.23 -9.85
C LEU A 330 18.51 -5.53 -10.36
N ALA A 331 19.03 -5.92 -11.53
CA ALA A 331 20.19 -5.27 -12.15
C ALA A 331 19.86 -3.80 -12.51
N ALA A 332 18.67 -3.52 -13.06
CA ALA A 332 18.22 -2.18 -13.37
C ALA A 332 18.08 -1.31 -12.10
N LEU A 333 17.53 -1.88 -11.02
CA LEU A 333 17.42 -1.20 -9.73
C LEU A 333 18.81 -0.81 -9.18
N ARG A 334 19.80 -1.71 -9.25
CA ARG A 334 21.18 -1.42 -8.85
C ARG A 334 21.76 -0.21 -9.61
N GLN A 335 21.53 -0.12 -10.91
CA GLN A 335 21.98 1.02 -11.72
C GLN A 335 21.26 2.31 -11.34
N GLN A 336 19.97 2.27 -11.06
CA GLN A 336 19.21 3.44 -10.62
C GLN A 336 19.71 4.00 -9.29
N VAL A 337 20.07 3.15 -8.34
CA VAL A 337 20.68 3.56 -7.06
C VAL A 337 21.95 4.36 -7.27
N LEU A 338 22.75 4.00 -8.28
CA LEU A 338 24.00 4.70 -8.59
C LEU A 338 23.79 6.05 -9.25
N THR A 339 22.76 6.19 -10.08
CA THR A 339 22.54 7.38 -10.91
C THR A 339 21.66 8.44 -10.23
N THR A 340 20.83 8.03 -9.29
CA THR A 340 19.84 8.93 -8.69
C THR A 340 20.17 9.16 -7.21
N ARG A 341 20.70 10.33 -6.89
CA ARG A 341 20.82 10.81 -5.47
C ARG A 341 19.46 11.00 -4.78
N ARG A 342 18.36 10.88 -5.49
CA ARG A 342 16.99 10.93 -4.99
C ARG A 342 16.27 9.67 -5.43
N TRP A 343 15.85 8.85 -4.47
CA TRP A 343 14.78 7.89 -4.70
C TRP A 343 13.52 8.71 -4.99
N ILE A 344 13.16 8.80 -6.26
CA ILE A 344 11.85 9.32 -6.62
C ILE A 344 10.90 8.20 -6.25
N VAL A 345 10.12 8.41 -5.20
CA VAL A 345 8.90 7.66 -4.95
C VAL A 345 8.09 7.82 -6.22
N VAL A 346 8.03 6.77 -7.02
CA VAL A 346 7.12 6.71 -8.16
C VAL A 346 5.75 6.46 -7.55
N GLN A 347 5.09 7.58 -7.16
CA GLN A 347 3.67 7.58 -6.83
C GLN A 347 2.84 7.28 -8.05
#